data_549d13c9d59caca25154b83e54478afc
#
_entry.id   549d13c9d59caca25154b83e54478afc
#
_cell.length_a   1.000
_cell.length_b   1.000
_cell.length_c   1.000
_cell.angle_alpha   90.00
_cell.angle_beta   90.00
_cell.angle_gamma   90.00
#
_symmetry.space_group_name_H-M   'P 1'
#
loop_
_entity.id
_entity.type
_entity.pdbx_description
1 polymer ?
#
loop_
_entity_poly.entity_id
_entity_poly.type
_entity_poly.pdbx_seq_one_letter_code
_entity_poly.pdbx_strand_id
1 'polypeptide(L)'
;ATSFFEEDRNVLEPITGLTDAFKATLHTIIFTDEDTADAALFLERGMNMADYERKLKKLLNTESIITGHLSGSKSEDTLQDYIKNNDIDILTMISYQRSLWDRIFHPSVTRRMSYHTTIPLLVIPANKKGEE
;
A
#
# COMPACT_ATOMS: atom_id res chain seq x y z
N ALA A 1 -0.84 0.39 2.27
CA ALA A 1 -1.17 -0.56 1.20
C ALA A 1 -1.01 0.10 -0.17
N THR A 2 -0.58 -0.65 -1.13
CA THR A 2 -0.32 -0.17 -2.49
C THR A 2 -0.52 -1.30 -3.49
N SER A 3 -0.71 -0.96 -4.77
CA SER A 3 -0.77 -1.93 -5.88
C SER A 3 0.57 -2.07 -6.64
N PHE A 4 1.59 -1.34 -6.24
CA PHE A 4 2.92 -1.35 -6.86
C PHE A 4 4.02 -1.47 -5.81
N PHE A 5 5.19 -1.95 -6.23
CA PHE A 5 6.42 -1.88 -5.44
C PHE A 5 6.96 -0.44 -5.46
N GLU A 6 6.46 0.40 -4.57
CA GLU A 6 6.86 1.81 -4.49
C GLU A 6 8.26 1.96 -3.93
N GLU A 7 9.13 2.65 -4.65
CA GLU A 7 10.51 2.91 -4.26
C GLU A 7 10.86 4.40 -4.29
N ASP A 8 9.90 5.26 -4.66
CA ASP A 8 10.13 6.70 -4.70
C ASP A 8 10.18 7.27 -3.28
N ARG A 9 11.34 7.79 -2.92
CA ARG A 9 11.59 8.35 -1.61
C ARG A 9 10.65 9.51 -1.26
N ASN A 10 10.28 10.32 -2.23
CA ASN A 10 9.36 11.44 -2.02
C ASN A 10 7.94 10.97 -1.67
N VAL A 11 7.52 9.85 -2.25
CA VAL A 11 6.22 9.23 -1.94
C VAL A 11 6.25 8.59 -0.54
N LEU A 12 7.37 7.99 -0.17
CA LEU A 12 7.53 7.26 1.09
C LEU A 12 7.88 8.15 2.28
N GLU A 13 8.32 9.39 2.06
CA GLU A 13 8.76 10.31 3.11
C GLU A 13 7.72 10.56 4.20
N PRO A 14 6.43 10.80 3.90
CA PRO A 14 5.41 10.97 4.95
C PRO A 14 5.27 9.72 5.83
N ILE A 15 5.43 8.53 5.26
CA ILE A 15 5.39 7.26 6.00
C ILE A 15 6.60 7.16 6.93
N THR A 16 7.78 7.48 6.42
CA THR A 16 9.02 7.47 7.21
C THR A 16 8.93 8.42 8.39
N GLY A 17 8.40 9.63 8.17
CA GLY A 17 8.19 10.60 9.24
C GLY A 17 7.30 10.07 10.36
N LEU A 18 6.20 9.40 10.02
CA LEU A 18 5.31 8.79 10.99
C LEU A 18 5.95 7.61 11.72
N THR A 19 6.60 6.70 11.00
CA THR A 19 7.24 5.52 11.61
C THR A 19 8.36 5.92 12.55
N ASP A 20 9.14 6.93 12.20
CA ASP A 20 10.22 7.45 13.07
C ASP A 20 9.67 8.16 14.31
N ALA A 21 8.65 9.01 14.13
CA ALA A 21 8.07 9.76 15.23
C ALA A 21 7.43 8.87 16.31
N PHE A 22 6.76 7.80 15.87
CA PHE A 22 6.06 6.88 16.77
C PHE A 22 6.82 5.59 17.05
N LYS A 23 8.02 5.41 16.49
CA LYS A 23 8.78 4.14 16.54
C LYS A 23 7.92 2.95 16.13
N ALA A 24 7.16 3.15 15.06
CA ALA A 24 6.18 2.20 14.59
C ALA A 24 6.80 1.10 13.74
N THR A 25 6.15 -0.05 13.69
CA THR A 25 6.43 -1.09 12.70
C THR A 25 5.63 -0.80 11.43
N LEU A 26 6.30 -0.78 10.29
CA LEU A 26 5.67 -0.56 9.00
C LEU A 26 5.25 -1.90 8.37
N HIS A 27 3.96 -2.07 8.15
CA HIS A 27 3.43 -3.18 7.36
C HIS A 27 3.24 -2.72 5.92
N THR A 28 4.07 -3.18 5.01
CA THR A 28 3.97 -2.85 3.59
C THR A 28 3.25 -3.97 2.86
N ILE A 29 2.04 -3.67 2.41
CA ILE A 29 1.15 -4.64 1.79
C ILE A 29 0.96 -4.30 0.32
N ILE A 30 1.27 -5.24 -0.55
CA ILE A 30 0.97 -5.20 -1.97
C ILE A 30 -0.34 -5.95 -2.19
N PHE A 31 -1.32 -5.27 -2.77
CA PHE A 31 -2.61 -5.88 -3.09
C PHE A 31 -2.70 -6.19 -4.58
N THR A 32 -3.15 -7.41 -4.91
CA THR A 32 -3.45 -7.83 -6.28
C THR A 32 -4.94 -8.12 -6.40
N ASP A 33 -5.61 -7.40 -7.29
CA ASP A 33 -7.02 -7.63 -7.59
C ASP A 33 -7.17 -8.88 -8.46
N GLU A 34 -7.86 -9.90 -7.94
CA GLU A 34 -8.07 -11.17 -8.64
C GLU A 34 -8.97 -11.04 -9.87
N ASP A 35 -9.81 -10.01 -9.92
CA ASP A 35 -10.72 -9.80 -11.06
C ASP A 35 -9.99 -9.22 -12.28
N THR A 36 -8.86 -8.52 -12.07
CA THR A 36 -8.11 -7.84 -13.13
C THR A 36 -6.73 -8.41 -13.40
N ALA A 37 -6.18 -9.17 -12.47
CA ALA A 37 -4.84 -9.75 -12.57
C ALA A 37 -4.89 -11.23 -12.92
N ASP A 38 -3.94 -11.69 -13.71
CA ASP A 38 -3.76 -13.11 -13.97
C ASP A 38 -2.89 -13.79 -12.90
N ALA A 39 -2.87 -15.11 -12.94
CA ALA A 39 -2.08 -15.91 -12.00
C ALA A 39 -0.57 -15.65 -12.11
N ALA A 40 -0.09 -15.31 -13.31
CA ALA A 40 1.32 -15.01 -13.53
C ALA A 40 1.75 -13.74 -12.79
N LEU A 41 0.93 -12.70 -12.81
CA LEU A 41 1.19 -11.46 -12.07
C LEU A 41 1.23 -11.70 -10.55
N PHE A 42 0.31 -12.50 -10.04
CA PHE A 42 0.28 -12.87 -8.63
C PHE A 42 1.56 -13.59 -8.20
N LEU A 43 1.99 -14.58 -8.99
CA LEU A 43 3.20 -15.35 -8.72
C LEU A 43 4.46 -14.47 -8.80
N GLU A 44 4.55 -13.61 -9.81
CA GLU A 44 5.66 -12.68 -9.99
C GLU A 44 5.80 -11.73 -8.79
N ARG A 45 4.70 -11.16 -8.32
CA ARG A 45 4.70 -10.29 -7.15
C ARG A 45 5.12 -11.04 -5.89
N GLY A 46 4.63 -12.25 -5.69
CA GLY A 46 5.02 -13.10 -4.56
C GLY A 46 6.52 -13.40 -4.56
N MET A 47 7.10 -13.69 -5.71
CA MET A 47 8.53 -13.96 -5.85
C MET A 47 9.40 -12.73 -5.56
N ASN A 48 8.89 -11.53 -5.84
CA ASN A 48 9.64 -10.28 -5.69
C ASN A 48 9.51 -9.64 -4.29
N MET A 49 8.65 -10.17 -3.42
CA MET A 49 8.37 -9.57 -2.11
C MET A 49 9.61 -9.49 -1.20
N ALA A 50 10.41 -10.56 -1.14
CA ALA A 50 11.60 -10.58 -0.30
C ALA A 50 12.66 -9.56 -0.76
N ASP A 51 12.82 -9.41 -2.06
CA ASP A 51 13.73 -8.41 -2.63
C ASP A 51 13.24 -6.99 -2.35
N TYR A 52 11.95 -6.77 -2.49
CA TYR A 52 11.31 -5.48 -2.17
C TYR A 52 11.48 -5.12 -0.69
N GLU A 53 11.29 -6.07 0.21
CA GLU A 53 11.50 -5.86 1.65
C GLU A 53 12.93 -5.42 1.95
N ARG A 54 13.94 -6.07 1.36
CA ARG A 54 15.34 -5.68 1.53
C ARG A 54 15.60 -4.26 1.03
N LYS A 55 15.05 -3.92 -0.14
CA LYS A 55 15.17 -2.56 -0.72
C LYS A 55 14.54 -1.51 0.19
N LEU A 56 13.35 -1.77 0.72
CA LEU A 56 12.67 -0.85 1.63
C LEU A 56 13.45 -0.65 2.92
N LYS A 57 13.95 -1.70 3.53
CA LYS A 57 14.75 -1.61 4.75
C LYS A 57 15.98 -0.74 4.55
N LYS A 58 16.63 -0.88 3.42
CA LYS A 58 17.78 -0.05 3.05
C LYS A 58 17.37 1.40 2.76
N LEU A 59 16.31 1.60 1.99
CA LEU A 59 15.82 2.92 1.58
C LEU A 59 15.33 3.75 2.76
N LEU A 60 14.61 3.14 3.68
CA LEU A 60 14.03 3.78 4.87
C LEU A 60 14.93 3.69 6.10
N ASN A 61 16.08 3.04 5.98
CA ASN A 61 17.06 2.87 7.05
C ASN A 61 16.45 2.30 8.34
N THR A 62 15.65 1.25 8.22
CA THR A 62 15.00 0.58 9.35
C THR A 62 14.83 -0.91 9.10
N GLU A 63 14.90 -1.71 10.17
CA GLU A 63 14.59 -3.13 10.14
C GLU A 63 13.12 -3.44 10.53
N SER A 64 12.38 -2.45 11.01
CA SER A 64 11.01 -2.59 11.49
C SER A 64 9.99 -2.55 10.34
N ILE A 65 10.20 -3.40 9.33
CA ILE A 65 9.32 -3.54 8.16
C ILE A 65 8.88 -4.99 8.01
N ILE A 66 7.58 -5.18 7.87
CA ILE A 66 6.95 -6.46 7.54
C ILE A 66 6.28 -6.29 6.19
N THR A 67 6.53 -7.20 5.26
CA THR A 67 5.90 -7.16 3.94
C THR A 67 4.90 -8.29 3.78
N GLY A 68 3.86 -8.04 2.98
CA GLY A 68 2.83 -9.03 2.69
C GLY A 68 2.24 -8.83 1.30
N HIS A 69 1.83 -9.92 0.69
CA HIS A 69 1.12 -9.92 -0.58
C HIS A 69 -0.29 -10.44 -0.35
N LEU A 70 -1.27 -9.59 -0.58
CA LEU A 70 -2.69 -9.93 -0.44
C LEU A 70 -3.37 -9.95 -1.80
N SER A 71 -4.34 -10.82 -1.95
CA SER A 71 -5.18 -10.87 -3.14
C SER A 71 -6.64 -11.11 -2.78
N GLY A 72 -7.54 -10.69 -3.66
CA GLY A 72 -8.97 -10.90 -3.49
C GLY A 72 -9.76 -10.11 -4.50
N SER A 73 -11.03 -10.44 -4.66
CA SER A 73 -11.98 -9.69 -5.49
C SER A 73 -12.55 -8.47 -4.77
N LYS A 74 -12.49 -8.46 -3.45
CA LYS A 74 -12.93 -7.36 -2.58
C LYS A 74 -11.76 -6.89 -1.73
N SER A 75 -11.02 -5.92 -2.26
CA SER A 75 -9.83 -5.40 -1.61
C SER A 75 -10.10 -4.79 -0.23
N GLU A 76 -11.24 -4.13 -0.07
CA GLU A 76 -11.64 -3.51 1.19
C GLU A 76 -11.84 -4.54 2.31
N ASP A 77 -12.49 -5.67 2.01
CA ASP A 77 -12.72 -6.73 3.01
C ASP A 77 -11.39 -7.38 3.42
N THR A 78 -10.55 -7.67 2.43
CA THR A 78 -9.23 -8.27 2.67
C THR A 78 -8.33 -7.36 3.50
N LEU A 79 -8.33 -6.05 3.22
CA LEU A 79 -7.58 -5.08 3.99
C LEU A 79 -8.12 -4.90 5.41
N GLN A 80 -9.45 -4.90 5.58
CA GLN A 80 -10.07 -4.83 6.91
C GLN A 80 -9.68 -6.02 7.79
N ASP A 81 -9.70 -7.22 7.21
CA ASP A 81 -9.27 -8.43 7.93
C ASP A 81 -7.79 -8.35 8.34
N TYR A 82 -6.94 -7.87 7.44
CA TYR A 82 -5.53 -7.67 7.75
C TYR A 82 -5.32 -6.66 8.88
N ILE A 83 -6.00 -5.52 8.83
CA ILE A 83 -5.96 -4.48 9.86
C ILE A 83 -6.32 -5.05 11.23
N LYS A 84 -7.42 -5.79 11.29
CA LYS A 84 -7.91 -6.40 12.52
C LYS A 84 -6.98 -7.49 13.05
N ASN A 85 -6.48 -8.36 12.18
CA ASN A 85 -5.66 -9.50 12.57
C ASN A 85 -4.24 -9.11 12.99
N ASN A 86 -3.78 -7.93 12.60
CA ASN A 86 -2.43 -7.44 12.87
C ASN A 86 -2.39 -6.19 13.76
N ASP A 87 -3.51 -5.81 14.36
CA ASP A 87 -3.62 -4.65 15.26
C ASP A 87 -3.04 -3.36 14.65
N ILE A 88 -3.43 -3.05 13.42
CA ILE A 88 -2.94 -1.88 12.70
C ILE A 88 -3.60 -0.62 13.24
N ASP A 89 -2.82 0.40 13.57
CA ASP A 89 -3.28 1.65 14.15
C ASP A 89 -3.58 2.74 13.10
N ILE A 90 -2.87 2.74 11.98
CA ILE A 90 -3.03 3.71 10.89
C ILE A 90 -2.95 2.97 9.56
N LEU A 91 -3.91 3.21 8.68
CA LEU A 91 -3.86 2.73 7.32
C LEU A 91 -3.33 3.83 6.41
N THR A 92 -2.27 3.53 5.66
CA THR A 92 -1.77 4.42 4.61
C THR A 92 -2.01 3.78 3.25
N MET A 93 -2.58 4.53 2.33
CA MET A 93 -2.80 4.09 0.96
C MET A 93 -2.10 5.03 -0.02
N ILE A 94 -1.36 4.44 -0.95
CA ILE A 94 -0.75 5.20 -2.05
C ILE A 94 -1.72 5.14 -3.23
N SER A 95 -2.16 6.31 -3.67
CA SER A 95 -3.14 6.43 -4.74
C SER A 95 -2.45 6.85 -6.04
N TYR A 96 -2.41 5.94 -7.01
CA TYR A 96 -1.80 6.16 -8.32
C TYR A 96 -2.86 6.58 -9.32
N GLN A 97 -3.07 7.88 -9.46
CA GLN A 97 -4.04 8.42 -10.41
C GLN A 97 -3.44 9.55 -11.24
N ARG A 98 -3.90 9.67 -12.48
CA ARG A 98 -3.38 10.66 -13.44
C ARG A 98 -3.72 12.09 -13.08
N SER A 99 -4.87 12.31 -12.43
CA SER A 99 -5.29 13.65 -12.05
C SER A 99 -6.09 13.63 -10.76
N LEU A 100 -6.14 14.80 -10.09
CA LEU A 100 -6.97 15.01 -8.91
C LEU A 100 -8.47 14.83 -9.21
N TRP A 101 -8.87 15.18 -10.43
CA TRP A 101 -10.25 15.08 -10.86
C TRP A 101 -10.72 13.64 -11.00
N ASP A 102 -9.88 12.76 -11.53
CA ASP A 102 -10.18 11.34 -11.62
C ASP A 102 -10.40 10.71 -10.24
N ARG A 103 -9.67 11.16 -9.23
CA ARG A 103 -9.84 10.71 -7.84
C ARG A 103 -11.18 11.11 -7.25
N ILE A 104 -11.69 12.29 -7.62
CA ILE A 104 -12.95 12.80 -7.10
C ILE A 104 -14.14 12.06 -7.72
N PHE A 105 -14.08 11.77 -9.00
CA PHE A 105 -15.21 11.25 -9.77
C PHE A 105 -15.24 9.74 -9.92
N HIS A 106 -14.11 9.06 -9.79
CA HIS A 106 -14.05 7.60 -9.92
C HIS A 106 -13.90 6.92 -8.57
N PRO A 107 -14.78 5.94 -8.24
CA PRO A 107 -14.63 5.14 -7.03
C PRO A 107 -13.31 4.39 -7.05
N SER A 108 -12.47 4.62 -6.06
CA SER A 108 -11.22 3.89 -5.86
C SER A 108 -11.27 3.08 -4.58
N VAL A 109 -10.35 2.13 -4.43
CA VAL A 109 -10.20 1.38 -3.17
C VAL A 109 -9.98 2.34 -2.01
N THR A 110 -9.14 3.37 -2.19
CA THR A 110 -8.91 4.42 -1.19
C THR A 110 -10.20 5.09 -0.74
N ARG A 111 -11.04 5.47 -1.69
CA ARG A 111 -12.32 6.12 -1.37
C ARG A 111 -13.25 5.17 -0.64
N ARG A 112 -13.36 3.93 -1.08
CA ARG A 112 -14.17 2.92 -0.38
C ARG A 112 -13.67 2.68 1.04
N MET A 113 -12.36 2.57 1.22
CA MET A 113 -11.75 2.40 2.54
C MET A 113 -12.04 3.56 3.48
N SER A 114 -12.14 4.79 2.98
CA SER A 114 -12.45 5.95 3.82
C SER A 114 -13.82 5.86 4.49
N TYR A 115 -14.76 5.12 3.90
CA TYR A 115 -16.10 4.90 4.49
C TYR A 115 -16.18 3.67 5.39
N HIS A 116 -15.24 2.75 5.29
CA HIS A 116 -15.31 1.44 5.95
C HIS A 116 -14.24 1.21 7.01
N THR A 117 -13.23 2.07 7.08
CA THR A 117 -12.18 1.94 8.09
C THR A 117 -12.59 2.58 9.42
N THR A 118 -12.21 1.92 10.52
CA THR A 118 -12.38 2.44 11.89
C THR A 118 -11.12 3.10 12.45
N ILE A 119 -10.03 3.07 11.69
CA ILE A 119 -8.74 3.67 12.05
C ILE A 119 -8.44 4.85 11.10
N PRO A 120 -7.55 5.78 11.50
CA PRO A 120 -7.14 6.87 10.63
C PRO A 120 -6.61 6.38 9.28
N LEU A 121 -7.00 7.08 8.21
CA LEU A 121 -6.55 6.82 6.85
C LEU A 121 -5.69 7.99 6.35
N LEU A 122 -4.45 7.70 6.00
CA LEU A 122 -3.55 8.62 5.31
C LEU A 122 -3.49 8.25 3.83
N VAL A 123 -3.77 9.20 2.96
CA VAL A 123 -3.70 9.01 1.51
C VAL A 123 -2.51 9.78 0.95
N ILE A 124 -1.63 9.08 0.24
CA ILE A 124 -0.46 9.67 -0.41
C ILE A 124 -0.68 9.59 -1.92
N PRO A 125 -0.83 10.74 -2.61
CA PRO A 125 -0.92 10.73 -4.06
C PRO A 125 0.44 10.43 -4.69
N ALA A 126 0.45 9.62 -5.73
CA ALA A 126 1.65 9.29 -6.48
C ALA A 126 1.34 9.12 -7.96
N ASN A 127 2.34 9.31 -8.80
CA ASN A 127 2.25 9.03 -10.23
C ASN A 127 2.86 7.66 -10.52
N LYS A 128 2.27 6.92 -11.44
CA LYS A 128 2.89 5.68 -11.93
C LYS A 128 4.17 6.04 -12.68
N LYS A 129 5.24 5.30 -12.41
CA LYS A 129 6.48 5.41 -13.19
C LYS A 129 6.18 5.08 -14.65
N GLY A 130 6.57 5.99 -15.56
CA GLY A 130 6.38 5.83 -17.00
C GLY A 130 5.11 6.42 -17.56
N GLU A 131 4.27 7.03 -16.75
CA GLU A 131 3.11 7.80 -17.19
C GLU A 131 3.35 9.29 -16.94
N GLU A 132 4.23 9.86 -17.71
CA GLU A 132 4.39 11.32 -17.78
C GLU A 132 3.54 11.90 -18.91
#